data_ad6edb4f44f82f5434ca20449e0ad476
#
_entry.id   ad6edb4f44f82f5434ca20449e0ad476
#
_cell.length_a   1.000
_cell.length_b   1.000
_cell.length_c   1.000
_cell.angle_alpha   90.00
_cell.angle_beta   90.00
_cell.angle_gamma   90.00
#
_symmetry.space_group_name_H-M   'P 1'
#
loop_
_entity.id
_entity.type
_entity.pdbx_description
1 polymer ?
#
loop_
_entity_poly.entity_id
_entity_poly.type
_entity_poly.pdbx_seq_one_letter_code
_entity_poly.pdbx_strand_id
1 'polypeptide(L)'
;MYIAKGKEYNTIERHVNAPLFKRIFDCKTNEISTIKITAVGLYRLFLNGKELNKSWFAPYLSNPDEIVFYDEYDVIGQLKPKNNVLCVLLGNGFVNNNDFNIWQNETATYRSAPKFDLQFKIGDETVFESDEEFLVADSPITFDDFRCGERYDANLEIENVLESTSLENFGKPLIVAPPKGEIIKNSAQPVVAAGERSAVAIKKTETGYIYDFGVNDTGIPHLKINAKKGQKIDLYFAETVGGNGVDFRSISFAKSNLEYVQHDVYICKDGIQEYKPSFTWHGCRYAEVCGISAEQATKALLTFIPVHSSIGKICRFQCDNETINKLVEITLRSDKSNVIF
;
A
#
# COMPACT_ATOMS: atom_id res chain seq x y z
N MET A 1 9.38 -17.16 13.98
CA MET A 1 8.80 -18.15 13.02
C MET A 1 7.96 -17.44 11.99
N TYR A 2 8.02 -17.83 10.69
CA TYR A 2 7.16 -17.23 9.68
C TYR A 2 5.72 -17.72 9.83
N ILE A 3 4.77 -16.77 9.83
CA ILE A 3 3.34 -17.02 9.86
C ILE A 3 2.64 -16.38 8.66
N ALA A 4 1.58 -17.03 8.18
CA ALA A 4 0.73 -16.59 7.08
C ALA A 4 -0.74 -16.88 7.38
N LYS A 5 -1.68 -16.25 6.68
CA LYS A 5 -3.08 -16.61 6.76
C LYS A 5 -3.39 -17.88 5.96
N GLY A 6 -2.80 -18.02 4.79
CA GLY A 6 -3.01 -19.11 3.84
C GLY A 6 -1.80 -19.35 2.96
N LYS A 7 -1.98 -20.17 1.93
CA LYS A 7 -0.96 -20.49 0.92
C LYS A 7 -1.44 -20.14 -0.49
N GLU A 8 -2.58 -19.49 -0.59
CA GLU A 8 -3.24 -19.20 -1.85
C GLU A 8 -2.48 -18.12 -2.63
N TYR A 9 -2.43 -18.31 -3.93
CA TYR A 9 -1.95 -17.30 -4.85
C TYR A 9 -3.09 -16.35 -5.26
N ASN A 10 -2.75 -15.07 -5.33
CA ASN A 10 -3.62 -14.05 -5.89
C ASN A 10 -3.62 -14.19 -7.42
N THR A 11 -4.79 -14.29 -8.03
CA THR A 11 -4.98 -14.34 -9.48
C THR A 11 -6.16 -13.46 -9.88
N ILE A 12 -6.39 -13.28 -11.17
CA ILE A 12 -7.56 -12.55 -11.66
C ILE A 12 -8.86 -13.32 -11.34
N GLU A 13 -8.83 -14.64 -11.41
CA GLU A 13 -10.00 -15.46 -11.11
C GLU A 13 -10.23 -15.64 -9.60
N ARG A 14 -9.17 -15.52 -8.79
CA ARG A 14 -9.23 -15.70 -7.34
C ARG A 14 -8.48 -14.57 -6.63
N HIS A 15 -9.25 -13.64 -6.10
CA HIS A 15 -8.71 -12.60 -5.24
C HIS A 15 -8.40 -13.16 -3.85
N VAL A 16 -7.25 -12.78 -3.31
CA VAL A 16 -6.85 -13.13 -1.93
C VAL A 16 -6.91 -11.85 -1.10
N ASN A 17 -7.79 -11.83 -0.09
CA ASN A 17 -7.90 -10.69 0.81
C ASN A 17 -6.60 -10.47 1.58
N ALA A 18 -6.20 -9.20 1.72
CA ALA A 18 -5.07 -8.82 2.55
C ALA A 18 -5.32 -9.23 4.01
N PRO A 19 -4.45 -10.05 4.63
CA PRO A 19 -4.66 -10.52 5.99
C PRO A 19 -4.23 -9.48 7.02
N LEU A 20 -5.04 -9.32 8.07
CA LEU A 20 -4.73 -8.53 9.26
C LEU A 20 -4.42 -9.47 10.43
N PHE A 21 -3.18 -9.45 10.90
CA PHE A 21 -2.75 -10.18 12.09
C PHE A 21 -2.81 -9.28 13.31
N LYS A 22 -3.16 -9.86 14.45
CA LYS A 22 -3.28 -9.17 15.72
C LYS A 22 -2.71 -9.99 16.85
N ARG A 23 -1.92 -9.36 17.73
CA ARG A 23 -1.50 -9.90 19.01
C ARG A 23 -1.79 -8.90 20.11
N ILE A 24 -2.31 -9.40 21.25
CA ILE A 24 -2.53 -8.62 22.46
C ILE A 24 -1.50 -9.09 23.49
N PHE A 25 -0.83 -8.14 24.15
CA PHE A 25 0.19 -8.47 25.14
C PHE A 25 0.32 -7.41 26.23
N ASP A 26 0.81 -7.86 27.36
CA ASP A 26 1.21 -7.00 28.49
C ASP A 26 2.73 -6.88 28.51
N CYS A 27 3.25 -5.74 28.92
CA CYS A 27 4.68 -5.57 29.08
C CYS A 27 5.01 -4.53 30.14
N LYS A 28 6.23 -4.59 30.67
CA LYS A 28 6.78 -3.50 31.47
C LYS A 28 7.08 -2.32 30.57
N THR A 29 6.74 -1.11 31.00
CA THR A 29 7.02 0.13 30.30
C THR A 29 8.33 0.75 30.79
N ASN A 30 8.89 1.68 30.02
CA ASN A 30 10.10 2.47 30.34
C ASN A 30 11.46 1.78 30.11
N GLU A 31 11.50 0.66 29.43
CA GLU A 31 12.75 0.04 28.96
C GLU A 31 12.89 0.22 27.43
N ILE A 32 14.12 0.13 26.93
CA ILE A 32 14.40 0.14 25.49
C ILE A 32 13.65 -1.03 24.87
N SER A 33 12.73 -0.73 23.97
CA SER A 33 11.84 -1.73 23.38
C SER A 33 11.84 -1.59 21.88
N THR A 34 12.07 -2.71 21.18
CA THR A 34 12.16 -2.74 19.72
C THR A 34 11.30 -3.83 19.11
N ILE A 35 10.77 -3.55 17.92
CA ILE A 35 10.11 -4.53 17.07
C ILE A 35 10.97 -4.71 15.83
N LYS A 36 11.43 -5.94 15.59
CA LYS A 36 12.07 -6.35 14.35
C LYS A 36 11.07 -7.15 13.53
N ILE A 37 10.84 -6.76 12.29
CA ILE A 37 9.94 -7.45 11.37
C ILE A 37 10.61 -7.75 10.04
N THR A 38 10.39 -8.94 9.53
CA THR A 38 10.77 -9.41 8.20
C THR A 38 9.52 -9.88 7.49
N ALA A 39 9.20 -9.32 6.33
CA ALA A 39 8.04 -9.72 5.56
C ALA A 39 8.41 -10.16 4.13
N VAL A 40 7.69 -11.13 3.62
CA VAL A 40 7.64 -11.52 2.21
C VAL A 40 6.27 -11.12 1.69
N GLY A 41 6.24 -10.12 0.81
CA GLY A 41 5.09 -9.27 0.51
C GLY A 41 5.29 -7.89 1.12
N LEU A 42 4.27 -7.05 1.06
CA LEU A 42 4.26 -5.73 1.70
C LEU A 42 3.63 -5.81 3.10
N TYR A 43 3.95 -4.86 3.98
CA TYR A 43 3.31 -4.81 5.30
C TYR A 43 3.07 -3.37 5.78
N ARG A 44 2.06 -3.24 6.65
CA ARG A 44 1.87 -2.09 7.54
C ARG A 44 1.82 -2.60 8.98
N LEU A 45 2.56 -1.94 9.84
CA LEU A 45 2.72 -2.31 11.25
C LEU A 45 2.10 -1.25 12.16
N PHE A 46 1.26 -1.68 13.08
CA PHE A 46 0.55 -0.78 14.00
C PHE A 46 0.74 -1.23 15.45
N LEU A 47 0.98 -0.27 16.32
CA LEU A 47 1.00 -0.47 17.78
C LEU A 47 0.01 0.49 18.43
N ASN A 48 -0.98 -0.06 19.15
CA ASN A 48 -2.01 0.72 19.86
C ASN A 48 -2.71 1.75 18.96
N GLY A 49 -3.05 1.37 17.72
CA GLY A 49 -3.70 2.22 16.72
C GLY A 49 -2.76 3.10 15.89
N LYS A 50 -1.51 3.27 16.34
CA LYS A 50 -0.53 4.11 15.65
C LYS A 50 0.30 3.30 14.66
N GLU A 51 0.40 3.77 13.42
CA GLU A 51 1.29 3.19 12.42
C GLU A 51 2.76 3.48 12.76
N LEU A 52 3.60 2.44 12.66
CA LEU A 52 5.03 2.52 12.94
C LEU A 52 5.87 2.68 11.67
N ASN A 53 5.34 2.33 10.50
CA ASN A 53 6.07 2.41 9.24
C ASN A 53 6.59 3.82 8.97
N LYS A 54 7.88 3.89 8.62
CA LYS A 54 8.53 5.14 8.16
C LYS A 54 8.48 5.28 6.64
N SER A 55 8.18 4.19 5.96
CA SER A 55 8.11 4.07 4.51
C SER A 55 6.72 3.62 4.09
N TRP A 56 6.19 4.20 3.02
CA TRP A 56 5.13 3.55 2.25
C TRP A 56 5.70 2.26 1.65
N PHE A 57 4.90 1.25 1.46
CA PHE A 57 5.31 0.00 0.77
C PHE A 57 6.53 -0.70 1.40
N ALA A 58 6.58 -0.84 2.72
CA ALA A 58 7.60 -1.63 3.40
C ALA A 58 7.32 -3.16 3.25
N PRO A 59 8.38 -4.02 3.23
CA PRO A 59 9.78 -3.70 3.22
C PRO A 59 10.25 -3.23 1.84
N TYR A 60 11.53 -2.81 1.73
CA TYR A 60 12.15 -2.55 0.44
C TYR A 60 12.15 -3.81 -0.44
N LEU A 61 11.96 -3.62 -1.75
CA LEU A 61 11.84 -4.73 -2.70
C LEU A 61 13.13 -5.55 -2.78
N SER A 62 12.98 -6.88 -2.78
CA SER A 62 14.07 -7.82 -2.98
C SER A 62 13.56 -9.11 -3.64
N ASN A 63 14.49 -9.94 -4.12
CA ASN A 63 14.21 -11.32 -4.46
C ASN A 63 14.31 -12.19 -3.18
N PRO A 64 13.20 -12.72 -2.65
CA PRO A 64 13.23 -13.49 -1.41
C PRO A 64 13.98 -14.83 -1.45
N ASP A 65 14.40 -15.29 -2.64
CA ASP A 65 15.29 -16.45 -2.76
C ASP A 65 16.75 -16.07 -2.51
N GLU A 66 17.11 -14.77 -2.57
CA GLU A 66 18.47 -14.25 -2.41
C GLU A 66 18.63 -13.43 -1.13
N ILE A 67 17.78 -12.41 -0.97
CA ILE A 67 17.82 -11.44 0.13
C ILE A 67 16.41 -11.16 0.64
N VAL A 68 16.27 -11.06 1.96
CA VAL A 68 15.04 -10.59 2.61
C VAL A 68 15.40 -9.48 3.59
N PHE A 69 14.79 -8.32 3.43
CA PHE A 69 15.03 -7.19 4.33
C PHE A 69 14.23 -7.31 5.63
N TYR A 70 14.86 -6.91 6.75
CA TYR A 70 14.14 -6.63 7.98
C TYR A 70 14.18 -5.15 8.32
N ASP A 71 13.08 -4.66 8.89
CA ASP A 71 12.98 -3.35 9.48
C ASP A 71 12.98 -3.44 11.01
N GLU A 72 13.43 -2.37 11.67
CA GLU A 72 13.50 -2.27 13.12
C GLU A 72 12.88 -0.96 13.59
N TYR A 73 11.97 -1.06 14.54
CA TYR A 73 11.22 0.05 15.08
C TYR A 73 11.46 0.18 16.58
N ASP A 74 11.92 1.35 16.99
CA ASP A 74 11.93 1.74 18.40
C ASP A 74 10.50 2.11 18.82
N VAL A 75 10.01 1.47 19.88
CA VAL A 75 8.66 1.66 20.40
C VAL A 75 8.66 2.19 21.85
N ILE A 76 9.78 2.75 22.30
CA ILE A 76 9.89 3.42 23.62
C ILE A 76 8.80 4.49 23.73
N GLY A 77 8.11 4.49 24.87
CA GLY A 77 7.06 5.47 25.16
C GLY A 77 5.75 5.26 24.41
N GLN A 78 5.64 4.19 23.58
CA GLN A 78 4.41 3.84 22.87
C GLN A 78 3.67 2.65 23.51
N LEU A 79 4.30 1.99 24.47
CA LEU A 79 3.75 0.84 25.16
C LEU A 79 2.89 1.25 26.36
N LYS A 80 1.86 0.44 26.62
CA LYS A 80 1.02 0.49 27.80
C LYS A 80 1.41 -0.66 28.75
N PRO A 81 1.19 -0.55 30.07
CA PRO A 81 1.46 -1.65 31.00
C PRO A 81 0.63 -2.91 30.68
N LYS A 82 -0.58 -2.73 30.14
CA LYS A 82 -1.49 -3.81 29.81
C LYS A 82 -2.21 -3.54 28.49
N ASN A 83 -2.64 -4.64 27.86
CA ASN A 83 -3.51 -4.60 26.68
C ASN A 83 -2.88 -3.81 25.52
N ASN A 84 -1.60 -4.01 25.25
CA ASN A 84 -1.03 -3.53 24.00
C ASN A 84 -1.62 -4.31 22.84
N VAL A 85 -1.94 -3.61 21.77
CA VAL A 85 -2.47 -4.19 20.54
C VAL A 85 -1.46 -3.99 19.43
N LEU A 86 -0.85 -5.08 18.98
CA LEU A 86 0.08 -5.10 17.85
C LEU A 86 -0.64 -5.70 16.64
N CYS A 87 -0.67 -4.96 15.54
CA CYS A 87 -1.28 -5.41 14.30
C CYS A 87 -0.30 -5.37 13.14
N VAL A 88 -0.35 -6.40 12.28
CA VAL A 88 0.39 -6.49 11.01
C VAL A 88 -0.62 -6.71 9.90
N LEU A 89 -0.77 -5.73 9.01
CA LEU A 89 -1.54 -5.87 7.79
C LEU A 89 -0.58 -6.23 6.65
N LEU A 90 -0.82 -7.34 5.94
CA LEU A 90 0.03 -7.77 4.82
C LEU A 90 -0.63 -7.50 3.48
N GLY A 91 0.19 -7.12 2.49
CA GLY A 91 -0.17 -7.00 1.09
C GLY A 91 0.61 -7.98 0.23
N ASN A 92 0.08 -8.28 -0.95
CA ASN A 92 0.66 -9.25 -1.87
C ASN A 92 2.02 -8.80 -2.44
N GLY A 93 2.19 -7.50 -2.73
CA GLY A 93 3.41 -6.98 -3.33
C GLY A 93 3.82 -7.74 -4.59
N PHE A 94 5.14 -7.84 -4.83
CA PHE A 94 5.69 -8.55 -6.00
C PHE A 94 5.65 -10.08 -5.85
N VAL A 95 5.57 -10.59 -4.62
CA VAL A 95 5.70 -12.03 -4.35
C VAL A 95 4.42 -12.81 -4.59
N ASN A 96 3.28 -12.14 -4.57
CA ASN A 96 1.96 -12.75 -4.80
C ASN A 96 1.07 -11.88 -5.70
N ASN A 97 1.65 -11.16 -6.64
CA ASN A 97 0.87 -10.41 -7.61
C ASN A 97 0.07 -11.35 -8.52
N ASN A 98 -0.95 -10.82 -9.18
CA ASN A 98 -1.75 -11.59 -10.11
C ASN A 98 -0.91 -12.04 -11.33
N ASP A 99 -1.41 -13.00 -12.07
CA ASP A 99 -0.74 -13.66 -13.18
C ASP A 99 -0.85 -12.90 -14.52
N PHE A 100 -1.41 -11.69 -14.52
CA PHE A 100 -1.68 -10.94 -15.73
C PHE A 100 -0.68 -9.79 -15.94
N ASN A 101 0.62 -10.15 -16.05
CA ASN A 101 1.67 -9.16 -16.30
C ASN A 101 2.75 -9.66 -17.26
N ILE A 102 3.54 -8.73 -17.80
CA ILE A 102 4.58 -9.03 -18.80
C ILE A 102 5.88 -9.60 -18.18
N TRP A 103 6.06 -9.48 -16.87
CA TRP A 103 7.28 -9.94 -16.18
C TRP A 103 7.21 -11.40 -15.77
N GLN A 104 6.08 -12.07 -15.97
CA GLN A 104 5.87 -13.48 -15.62
C GLN A 104 6.20 -13.80 -14.16
N ASN A 105 5.91 -12.87 -13.25
CA ASN A 105 6.17 -13.06 -11.80
C ASN A 105 5.39 -14.25 -11.24
N GLU A 106 4.30 -14.64 -11.89
CA GLU A 106 3.51 -15.84 -11.56
C GLU A 106 4.31 -17.14 -11.68
N THR A 107 5.41 -17.13 -12.42
CA THR A 107 6.32 -18.30 -12.56
C THR A 107 7.58 -18.20 -11.70
N ALA A 108 7.73 -17.13 -10.93
CA ALA A 108 8.90 -16.90 -10.12
C ALA A 108 9.04 -17.92 -9.00
N THR A 109 10.26 -18.40 -8.75
CA THR A 109 10.57 -19.42 -7.74
C THR A 109 10.30 -18.95 -6.31
N TYR A 110 10.34 -17.64 -6.07
CA TYR A 110 10.03 -17.00 -4.80
C TYR A 110 8.54 -16.74 -4.56
N ARG A 111 7.68 -17.04 -5.54
CA ARG A 111 6.23 -16.77 -5.41
C ARG A 111 5.65 -17.49 -4.19
N SER A 112 4.99 -16.73 -3.34
CA SER A 112 4.33 -17.26 -2.14
C SER A 112 3.20 -16.32 -1.68
N ALA A 113 2.25 -16.87 -0.90
CA ALA A 113 1.35 -16.02 -0.14
C ALA A 113 2.15 -15.11 0.82
N PRO A 114 1.65 -13.90 1.13
CA PRO A 114 2.29 -12.99 2.06
C PRO A 114 2.49 -13.64 3.43
N LYS A 115 3.67 -13.43 4.01
CA LYS A 115 4.06 -13.98 5.33
C LYS A 115 5.03 -13.06 6.03
N PHE A 116 5.15 -13.17 7.35
CA PHE A 116 6.11 -12.40 8.11
C PHE A 116 6.69 -13.19 9.28
N ASP A 117 7.84 -12.75 9.75
CA ASP A 117 8.46 -13.07 11.04
C ASP A 117 8.67 -11.78 11.82
N LEU A 118 8.30 -11.78 13.10
CA LEU A 118 8.40 -10.62 13.97
C LEU A 118 8.97 -11.03 15.32
N GLN A 119 9.86 -10.20 15.86
CA GLN A 119 10.40 -10.31 17.21
C GLN A 119 10.13 -9.01 17.97
N PHE A 120 9.57 -9.12 19.17
CA PHE A 120 9.47 -8.00 20.12
C PHE A 120 10.51 -8.21 21.23
N LYS A 121 11.33 -7.19 21.45
CA LYS A 121 12.41 -7.21 22.43
C LYS A 121 12.29 -6.08 23.45
N ILE A 122 12.72 -6.37 24.67
CA ILE A 122 12.96 -5.38 25.72
C ILE A 122 14.43 -5.50 26.13
N GLY A 123 15.23 -4.47 25.88
CA GLY A 123 16.68 -4.59 25.93
C GLY A 123 17.16 -5.65 24.94
N ASP A 124 17.96 -6.59 25.44
CA ASP A 124 18.47 -7.74 24.64
C ASP A 124 17.54 -8.97 24.71
N GLU A 125 16.53 -8.97 25.58
CA GLU A 125 15.63 -10.09 25.80
C GLU A 125 14.51 -10.11 24.73
N THR A 126 14.32 -11.25 24.06
CA THR A 126 13.16 -11.48 23.21
C THR A 126 11.97 -11.87 24.08
N VAL A 127 10.97 -10.99 24.14
CA VAL A 127 9.75 -11.20 24.95
C VAL A 127 8.80 -12.15 24.22
N PHE A 128 8.66 -11.99 22.92
CA PHE A 128 7.91 -12.91 22.06
C PHE A 128 8.35 -12.81 20.59
N GLU A 129 8.02 -13.84 19.83
CA GLU A 129 8.15 -13.89 18.37
C GLU A 129 6.78 -14.11 17.73
N SER A 130 6.74 -14.02 16.41
CA SER A 130 5.55 -14.43 15.64
C SER A 130 5.32 -15.94 15.81
N ASP A 131 4.15 -16.30 16.28
CA ASP A 131 3.71 -17.64 16.65
C ASP A 131 2.18 -17.77 16.51
N GLU A 132 1.60 -18.86 17.01
CA GLU A 132 0.16 -19.13 17.00
C GLU A 132 -0.65 -18.23 17.96
N GLU A 133 -0.02 -17.38 18.77
CA GLU A 133 -0.71 -16.39 19.60
C GLU A 133 -1.03 -15.11 18.81
N PHE A 134 -0.41 -14.89 17.65
CA PHE A 134 -0.98 -14.00 16.65
C PHE A 134 -2.25 -14.63 16.10
N LEU A 135 -3.32 -13.86 16.04
CA LEU A 135 -4.54 -14.28 15.37
C LEU A 135 -4.71 -13.49 14.08
N VAL A 136 -5.43 -14.03 13.10
CA VAL A 136 -5.56 -13.45 11.77
C VAL A 136 -7.00 -13.38 11.30
N ALA A 137 -7.38 -12.27 10.67
CA ALA A 137 -8.66 -12.07 10.00
C ALA A 137 -8.46 -11.53 8.58
N ASP A 138 -9.52 -11.52 7.78
CA ASP A 138 -9.56 -10.74 6.55
C ASP A 138 -9.66 -9.25 6.87
N SER A 139 -8.92 -8.43 6.12
CA SER A 139 -9.10 -6.98 6.13
C SER A 139 -10.14 -6.56 5.08
N PRO A 140 -10.58 -5.29 5.09
CA PRO A 140 -11.42 -4.73 4.04
C PRO A 140 -10.81 -4.72 2.63
N ILE A 141 -9.49 -4.94 2.52
CA ILE A 141 -8.80 -5.03 1.23
C ILE A 141 -9.06 -6.41 0.65
N THR A 142 -9.97 -6.50 -0.30
CA THR A 142 -10.40 -7.75 -0.93
C THR A 142 -9.52 -8.17 -2.10
N PHE A 143 -8.69 -7.27 -2.59
CA PHE A 143 -7.68 -7.49 -3.62
C PHE A 143 -6.64 -6.39 -3.53
N ASP A 144 -5.37 -6.72 -3.64
CA ASP A 144 -4.28 -5.79 -3.86
C ASP A 144 -3.27 -6.35 -4.85
N ASP A 145 -2.81 -5.49 -5.74
CA ASP A 145 -1.73 -5.76 -6.68
C ASP A 145 -1.00 -4.45 -6.96
N PHE A 146 0.32 -4.47 -6.90
CA PHE A 146 1.12 -3.26 -7.02
C PHE A 146 0.96 -2.51 -8.35
N ARG A 147 0.50 -3.20 -9.40
CA ARG A 147 0.24 -2.61 -10.74
C ARG A 147 -1.21 -2.43 -11.07
N CYS A 148 -2.03 -3.38 -10.64
CA CYS A 148 -3.41 -3.43 -11.06
C CYS A 148 -4.28 -2.49 -10.26
N GLY A 149 -3.96 -2.32 -8.97
CA GLY A 149 -4.73 -1.50 -8.07
C GLY A 149 -5.18 -2.25 -6.83
N GLU A 150 -6.04 -1.62 -6.04
CA GLU A 150 -6.60 -2.15 -4.80
C GLU A 150 -8.13 -2.16 -4.86
N ARG A 151 -8.76 -3.20 -4.29
CA ARG A 151 -10.21 -3.26 -4.10
C ARG A 151 -10.50 -3.28 -2.61
N TYR A 152 -11.20 -2.27 -2.14
CA TYR A 152 -11.52 -2.05 -0.73
C TYR A 152 -13.04 -2.01 -0.53
N ASP A 153 -13.54 -2.81 0.41
CA ASP A 153 -14.94 -2.75 0.83
C ASP A 153 -15.05 -2.21 2.26
N ALA A 154 -15.48 -0.95 2.41
CA ALA A 154 -15.62 -0.30 3.70
C ALA A 154 -16.69 -0.94 4.61
N ASN A 155 -17.58 -1.79 4.06
CA ASN A 155 -18.56 -2.52 4.85
C ASN A 155 -17.95 -3.73 5.61
N LEU A 156 -16.72 -4.12 5.26
CA LEU A 156 -15.96 -5.18 5.94
C LEU A 156 -15.04 -4.64 7.04
N GLU A 157 -15.03 -3.33 7.29
CA GLU A 157 -14.22 -2.75 8.36
C GLU A 157 -14.66 -3.27 9.74
N ILE A 158 -13.68 -3.69 10.53
CA ILE A 158 -13.86 -4.04 11.93
C ILE A 158 -13.61 -2.77 12.75
N GLU A 159 -14.62 -2.33 13.50
CA GLU A 159 -14.54 -1.10 14.27
C GLU A 159 -13.38 -1.13 15.28
N ASN A 160 -12.57 -0.06 15.29
CA ASN A 160 -11.42 0.11 16.17
C ASN A 160 -10.45 -1.08 16.20
N VAL A 161 -10.36 -1.83 15.10
CA VAL A 161 -9.58 -3.09 15.04
C VAL A 161 -8.12 -2.94 15.47
N LEU A 162 -7.50 -1.79 15.24
CA LEU A 162 -6.09 -1.52 15.56
C LEU A 162 -5.84 -1.17 17.04
N GLU A 163 -6.91 -0.91 17.82
CA GLU A 163 -6.83 -0.52 19.24
C GLU A 163 -7.62 -1.45 20.16
N SER A 164 -8.67 -2.05 19.63
CA SER A 164 -9.55 -2.95 20.37
C SER A 164 -8.86 -4.26 20.72
N THR A 165 -9.07 -4.75 21.93
CA THR A 165 -8.65 -6.08 22.37
C THR A 165 -9.60 -7.20 21.94
N SER A 166 -10.69 -6.89 21.22
CA SER A 166 -11.56 -7.91 20.65
C SER A 166 -10.82 -8.75 19.62
N LEU A 167 -11.01 -10.06 19.70
CA LEU A 167 -10.50 -11.08 18.77
C LEU A 167 -11.65 -11.78 18.02
N GLU A 168 -12.82 -11.20 18.04
CA GLU A 168 -13.97 -11.69 17.28
C GLU A 168 -13.62 -11.74 15.79
N ASN A 169 -13.98 -12.83 15.12
CA ASN A 169 -13.68 -13.13 13.71
C ASN A 169 -12.19 -13.37 13.39
N PHE A 170 -11.31 -13.47 14.39
CA PHE A 170 -9.92 -13.84 14.21
C PHE A 170 -9.73 -15.34 14.41
N GLY A 171 -8.98 -15.97 13.48
CA GLY A 171 -8.59 -17.38 13.54
C GLY A 171 -7.11 -17.57 13.78
N LYS A 172 -6.65 -18.84 13.83
CA LYS A 172 -5.23 -19.16 13.96
C LYS A 172 -4.48 -18.95 12.66
N PRO A 173 -3.25 -18.43 12.68
CA PRO A 173 -2.39 -18.39 11.52
C PRO A 173 -1.84 -19.76 11.16
N LEU A 174 -1.27 -19.88 9.98
CA LEU A 174 -0.46 -21.02 9.58
C LEU A 174 1.02 -20.72 9.86
N ILE A 175 1.72 -21.66 10.46
CA ILE A 175 3.18 -21.66 10.48
C ILE A 175 3.67 -22.13 9.11
N VAL A 176 4.54 -21.36 8.47
CA VAL A 176 5.00 -21.60 7.11
C VAL A 176 6.53 -21.58 7.04
N ALA A 177 7.06 -22.16 5.97
CA ALA A 177 8.50 -22.15 5.74
C ALA A 177 9.05 -20.72 5.55
N PRO A 178 10.25 -20.44 6.08
CA PRO A 178 10.94 -19.17 5.81
C PRO A 178 11.27 -19.01 4.31
N PRO A 179 11.54 -17.80 3.84
CA PRO A 179 12.19 -17.59 2.55
C PRO A 179 13.61 -18.17 2.57
N LYS A 180 14.22 -18.37 1.40
CA LYS A 180 15.57 -18.96 1.29
C LYS A 180 16.68 -17.91 1.45
N GLY A 181 16.36 -16.65 1.11
CA GLY A 181 17.33 -15.57 1.06
C GLY A 181 17.89 -15.19 2.43
N GLU A 182 19.07 -14.59 2.42
CA GLU A 182 19.72 -14.06 3.62
C GLU A 182 18.89 -12.89 4.20
N ILE A 183 18.71 -12.90 5.52
CA ILE A 183 17.98 -11.83 6.22
C ILE A 183 18.95 -10.72 6.60
N ILE A 184 18.83 -9.55 5.95
CA ILE A 184 19.70 -8.40 6.19
C ILE A 184 18.91 -7.17 6.61
N LYS A 185 19.57 -6.23 7.31
CA LYS A 185 18.95 -4.98 7.74
C LYS A 185 18.63 -4.11 6.52
N ASN A 186 17.39 -3.62 6.45
CA ASN A 186 17.01 -2.64 5.47
C ASN A 186 17.77 -1.30 5.71
N SER A 187 18.54 -0.88 4.73
CA SER A 187 19.27 0.40 4.73
C SER A 187 18.81 1.33 3.60
N ALA A 188 17.79 0.94 2.85
CA ALA A 188 17.24 1.74 1.77
C ALA A 188 16.56 3.02 2.30
N GLN A 189 16.53 4.04 1.47
CA GLN A 189 15.81 5.27 1.79
C GLN A 189 14.30 5.01 1.80
N PRO A 190 13.56 5.53 2.80
CA PRO A 190 12.13 5.30 2.89
C PRO A 190 11.37 5.96 1.72
N VAL A 191 10.31 5.32 1.27
CA VAL A 191 9.34 5.94 0.36
C VAL A 191 8.48 6.90 1.15
N VAL A 192 8.47 8.17 0.74
CA VAL A 192 7.81 9.26 1.45
C VAL A 192 6.81 9.98 0.56
N ALA A 193 5.79 10.57 1.20
CA ALA A 193 4.85 11.45 0.51
C ALA A 193 5.50 12.83 0.24
N ALA A 194 5.29 13.35 -0.97
CA ALA A 194 5.79 14.67 -1.41
C ALA A 194 4.70 15.75 -1.44
N GLY A 195 3.84 15.75 -0.44
CA GLY A 195 2.69 16.65 -0.34
C GLY A 195 1.41 16.03 -0.90
N GLU A 196 0.40 16.85 -1.12
CA GLU A 196 -0.90 16.44 -1.66
C GLU A 196 -1.31 17.42 -2.77
N ARG A 197 -1.75 16.90 -3.90
CA ARG A 197 -2.07 17.69 -5.10
C ARG A 197 -3.55 17.61 -5.42
N SER A 198 -4.20 18.77 -5.52
CA SER A 198 -5.57 18.88 -6.01
C SER A 198 -5.63 18.90 -7.53
N ALA A 199 -6.74 18.45 -8.12
CA ALA A 199 -6.97 18.58 -9.55
C ALA A 199 -7.01 20.05 -9.98
N VAL A 200 -6.32 20.38 -11.08
CA VAL A 200 -6.39 21.71 -11.72
C VAL A 200 -7.69 21.88 -12.49
N ALA A 201 -8.22 20.80 -13.06
CA ALA A 201 -9.48 20.78 -13.78
C ALA A 201 -10.26 19.49 -13.52
N ILE A 202 -11.60 19.56 -13.67
CA ILE A 202 -12.50 18.42 -13.69
C ILE A 202 -13.32 18.50 -14.96
N LYS A 203 -13.42 17.38 -15.69
CA LYS A 203 -14.21 17.29 -16.93
C LYS A 203 -15.16 16.09 -16.85
N LYS A 204 -16.45 16.31 -17.11
CA LYS A 204 -17.45 15.24 -17.22
C LYS A 204 -17.18 14.38 -18.46
N THR A 205 -17.32 13.07 -18.32
CA THR A 205 -17.30 12.07 -19.40
C THR A 205 -18.64 11.37 -19.52
N GLU A 206 -18.76 10.37 -20.38
CA GLU A 206 -19.96 9.53 -20.48
C GLU A 206 -20.12 8.63 -19.24
N THR A 207 -19.02 8.19 -18.64
CA THR A 207 -18.95 7.21 -17.53
C THR A 207 -18.74 7.82 -16.18
N GLY A 208 -18.16 9.04 -16.10
CA GLY A 208 -17.79 9.67 -14.84
C GLY A 208 -17.21 11.07 -15.00
N TYR A 209 -16.10 11.31 -14.29
CA TYR A 209 -15.42 12.60 -14.27
C TYR A 209 -13.91 12.41 -14.31
N ILE A 210 -13.23 13.08 -15.24
CA ILE A 210 -11.76 13.13 -15.31
C ILE A 210 -11.24 14.27 -14.41
N TYR A 211 -10.34 13.94 -13.52
CA TYR A 211 -9.54 14.83 -12.69
C TYR A 211 -8.17 14.99 -13.33
N ASP A 212 -7.79 16.20 -13.76
CA ASP A 212 -6.46 16.53 -14.26
C ASP A 212 -5.60 17.09 -13.13
N PHE A 213 -4.54 16.40 -12.75
CA PHE A 213 -3.60 16.85 -11.71
C PHE A 213 -2.51 17.80 -12.26
N GLY A 214 -2.55 18.13 -13.56
CA GLY A 214 -1.69 19.11 -14.20
C GLY A 214 -0.32 18.59 -14.62
N VAL A 215 0.19 17.55 -13.96
CA VAL A 215 1.49 16.92 -14.27
C VAL A 215 1.39 15.40 -14.12
N ASN A 216 2.20 14.69 -14.90
CA ASN A 216 2.41 13.27 -14.70
C ASN A 216 3.31 13.02 -13.50
N ASP A 217 2.92 12.14 -12.60
CA ASP A 217 3.67 11.81 -11.38
C ASP A 217 3.30 10.40 -10.91
N THR A 218 4.09 9.84 -10.01
CA THR A 218 3.78 8.56 -9.36
C THR A 218 3.33 8.79 -7.94
N GLY A 219 2.25 8.15 -7.53
CA GLY A 219 1.71 8.34 -6.18
C GLY A 219 0.45 7.53 -5.91
N ILE A 220 -0.25 7.92 -4.86
CA ILE A 220 -1.49 7.28 -4.42
C ILE A 220 -2.66 8.26 -4.45
N PRO A 221 -3.87 7.81 -4.81
CA PRO A 221 -5.07 8.62 -4.69
C PRO A 221 -5.47 8.81 -3.23
N HIS A 222 -6.12 9.92 -2.93
CA HIS A 222 -6.79 10.15 -1.66
C HIS A 222 -8.23 10.57 -1.97
N LEU A 223 -9.14 9.63 -1.82
CA LEU A 223 -10.58 9.81 -2.00
C LEU A 223 -11.20 10.27 -0.68
N LYS A 224 -12.01 11.33 -0.72
CA LYS A 224 -12.83 11.82 0.41
C LYS A 224 -14.27 11.97 -0.06
N ILE A 225 -15.17 11.17 0.45
CA ILE A 225 -16.54 11.13 -0.04
C ILE A 225 -17.57 11.04 1.10
N ASN A 226 -18.69 11.69 0.90
CA ASN A 226 -19.92 11.41 1.64
C ASN A 226 -20.80 10.55 0.74
N ALA A 227 -21.08 9.32 1.15
CA ALA A 227 -21.70 8.31 0.30
C ALA A 227 -22.76 7.49 1.04
N LYS A 228 -23.47 6.67 0.29
CA LYS A 228 -24.38 5.65 0.80
C LYS A 228 -23.72 4.29 0.77
N LYS A 229 -24.10 3.44 1.72
CA LYS A 229 -23.67 2.04 1.76
C LYS A 229 -23.89 1.36 0.42
N GLY A 230 -22.83 0.70 -0.08
CA GLY A 230 -22.85 -0.03 -1.34
C GLY A 230 -22.61 0.83 -2.59
N GLN A 231 -22.46 2.17 -2.46
CA GLN A 231 -22.02 2.99 -3.59
C GLN A 231 -20.61 2.54 -4.00
N LYS A 232 -20.46 2.08 -5.24
CA LYS A 232 -19.18 1.64 -5.81
C LYS A 232 -18.53 2.80 -6.53
N ILE A 233 -17.29 3.10 -6.18
CA ILE A 233 -16.44 4.10 -6.83
C ILE A 233 -15.34 3.37 -7.56
N ASP A 234 -15.24 3.56 -8.87
CA ASP A 234 -14.15 3.07 -9.69
C ASP A 234 -13.19 4.24 -9.98
N LEU A 235 -11.90 4.06 -9.72
CA LEU A 235 -10.84 5.02 -9.94
C LEU A 235 -9.87 4.46 -10.97
N TYR A 236 -9.84 5.04 -12.17
CA TYR A 236 -8.94 4.66 -13.26
C TYR A 236 -7.85 5.72 -13.42
N PHE A 237 -6.60 5.31 -13.53
CA PHE A 237 -5.46 6.23 -13.63
C PHE A 237 -4.72 6.04 -14.94
N ALA A 238 -4.37 7.15 -15.61
CA ALA A 238 -3.60 7.12 -16.84
C ALA A 238 -2.79 8.41 -17.06
N GLU A 239 -1.80 8.34 -17.93
CA GLU A 239 -0.95 9.48 -18.30
C GLU A 239 -1.62 10.38 -19.33
N THR A 240 -2.56 9.85 -20.11
CA THR A 240 -3.23 10.53 -21.21
C THR A 240 -4.75 10.32 -21.17
N VAL A 241 -5.47 11.17 -21.90
CA VAL A 241 -6.91 11.06 -22.08
C VAL A 241 -7.26 10.79 -23.55
N GLY A 242 -8.26 9.94 -23.76
CA GLY A 242 -8.84 9.64 -25.07
C GLY A 242 -10.12 10.44 -25.34
N GLY A 243 -10.88 10.03 -26.36
CA GLY A 243 -12.15 10.67 -26.69
C GLY A 243 -13.19 10.61 -25.57
N ASN A 244 -13.30 9.46 -24.90
CA ASN A 244 -14.39 9.13 -23.96
C ASN A 244 -13.93 8.86 -22.52
N GLY A 245 -12.67 9.11 -22.15
CA GLY A 245 -12.16 8.83 -20.79
C GLY A 245 -10.64 8.86 -20.74
N VAL A 246 -10.07 8.25 -19.70
CA VAL A 246 -8.62 8.02 -19.62
C VAL A 246 -8.16 7.01 -20.67
N ASP A 247 -6.94 7.19 -21.17
CA ASP A 247 -6.38 6.35 -22.25
C ASP A 247 -5.26 5.44 -21.70
N PHE A 248 -5.55 4.14 -21.65
CA PHE A 248 -4.62 3.13 -21.14
C PHE A 248 -3.54 2.68 -22.15
N ARG A 249 -3.57 3.16 -23.40
CA ARG A 249 -2.62 2.69 -24.45
C ARG A 249 -1.17 2.98 -24.09
N SER A 250 -0.90 4.04 -23.31
CA SER A 250 0.45 4.38 -22.89
C SER A 250 0.99 3.50 -21.75
N ILE A 251 0.10 2.83 -20.99
CA ILE A 251 0.44 2.09 -19.77
C ILE A 251 0.04 0.61 -19.82
N SER A 252 -0.72 0.18 -20.83
CA SER A 252 -1.09 -1.23 -21.01
C SER A 252 -0.05 -1.95 -21.87
N PHE A 253 0.25 -3.18 -21.47
CA PHE A 253 1.16 -4.08 -22.19
C PHE A 253 0.38 -5.22 -22.84
N ALA A 254 1.00 -5.94 -23.76
CA ALA A 254 0.34 -6.94 -24.61
C ALA A 254 -0.49 -8.02 -23.89
N LYS A 255 -0.22 -8.28 -22.60
CA LYS A 255 -0.99 -9.19 -21.75
C LYS A 255 -1.90 -8.49 -20.76
N SER A 256 -2.05 -7.16 -20.83
CA SER A 256 -2.86 -6.42 -19.86
C SER A 256 -4.35 -6.66 -20.07
N ASN A 257 -5.05 -6.95 -18.99
CA ASN A 257 -6.50 -6.86 -18.92
C ASN A 257 -6.87 -5.45 -18.46
N LEU A 258 -7.59 -4.67 -19.28
CA LEU A 258 -7.89 -3.26 -19.00
C LEU A 258 -8.69 -3.07 -17.69
N GLU A 259 -9.45 -4.08 -17.26
CA GLU A 259 -10.12 -4.06 -15.96
C GLU A 259 -9.14 -3.99 -14.77
N TYR A 260 -7.90 -4.46 -14.98
CA TYR A 260 -6.86 -4.56 -13.98
C TYR A 260 -5.65 -3.65 -14.24
N VAL A 261 -5.82 -2.60 -15.05
CA VAL A 261 -4.74 -1.65 -15.31
C VAL A 261 -4.98 -0.38 -14.54
N GLN A 262 -4.16 -0.15 -13.49
CA GLN A 262 -4.24 1.04 -12.62
C GLN A 262 -5.69 1.39 -12.26
N HIS A 263 -6.38 0.44 -11.64
CA HIS A 263 -7.81 0.53 -11.32
C HIS A 263 -8.06 0.21 -9.84
N ASP A 264 -8.38 1.22 -9.05
CA ASP A 264 -8.84 1.03 -7.68
C ASP A 264 -10.37 0.98 -7.62
N VAL A 265 -10.89 0.16 -6.72
CA VAL A 265 -12.32 0.05 -6.44
C VAL A 265 -12.58 0.29 -4.97
N TYR A 266 -13.43 1.24 -4.66
CA TYR A 266 -13.87 1.52 -3.29
C TYR A 266 -15.38 1.31 -3.16
N ILE A 267 -15.81 0.38 -2.28
CA ILE A 267 -17.22 0.17 -1.94
C ILE A 267 -17.51 0.91 -0.64
N CYS A 268 -18.36 1.94 -0.74
CA CYS A 268 -18.65 2.85 0.36
C CYS A 268 -19.53 2.20 1.44
N LYS A 269 -19.31 2.59 2.69
CA LYS A 269 -20.27 2.52 3.79
C LYS A 269 -21.11 3.81 3.84
N ASP A 270 -22.04 3.95 4.78
CA ASP A 270 -22.79 5.20 4.95
C ASP A 270 -21.94 6.31 5.57
N GLY A 271 -22.11 7.54 5.07
CA GLY A 271 -21.55 8.76 5.65
C GLY A 271 -20.24 9.22 5.04
N ILE A 272 -19.53 10.08 5.80
CA ILE A 272 -18.25 10.67 5.40
C ILE A 272 -17.15 9.64 5.63
N GLN A 273 -16.33 9.42 4.62
CA GLN A 273 -15.26 8.44 4.65
C GLN A 273 -14.10 8.85 3.75
N GLU A 274 -12.92 8.30 4.05
CA GLU A 274 -11.68 8.52 3.31
C GLU A 274 -11.09 7.18 2.88
N TYR A 275 -10.46 7.16 1.71
CA TYR A 275 -9.75 5.99 1.21
C TYR A 275 -8.43 6.40 0.57
N LYS A 276 -7.39 5.65 0.93
CA LYS A 276 -6.07 5.62 0.30
C LYS A 276 -5.64 4.17 0.17
N PRO A 277 -5.22 3.71 -1.01
CA PRO A 277 -4.73 2.34 -1.15
C PRO A 277 -3.51 2.12 -0.25
N SER A 278 -3.41 0.91 0.29
CA SER A 278 -2.36 0.53 1.22
C SER A 278 -1.14 -0.08 0.53
N PHE A 279 -1.35 -0.81 -0.59
CA PHE A 279 -0.34 -1.68 -1.19
C PHE A 279 -0.18 -1.51 -2.70
N THR A 280 -0.72 -0.42 -3.26
CA THR A 280 -0.57 -0.06 -4.67
C THR A 280 -0.28 1.42 -4.83
N TRP A 281 0.28 1.79 -5.97
CA TRP A 281 0.49 3.16 -6.42
C TRP A 281 0.27 3.25 -7.92
N HIS A 282 0.06 4.46 -8.42
CA HIS A 282 -0.25 4.71 -9.82
C HIS A 282 0.66 5.78 -10.42
N GLY A 283 1.07 5.58 -11.68
CA GLY A 283 1.69 6.60 -12.51
C GLY A 283 0.62 7.29 -13.35
N CYS A 284 0.33 8.56 -13.09
CA CYS A 284 -0.74 9.25 -13.80
C CYS A 284 -0.61 10.78 -13.80
N ARG A 285 -1.24 11.40 -14.79
CA ARG A 285 -1.67 12.80 -14.74
C ARG A 285 -3.18 12.90 -14.54
N TYR A 286 -3.93 11.91 -15.02
CA TYR A 286 -5.37 11.93 -15.04
C TYR A 286 -5.95 10.75 -14.24
N ALA A 287 -6.99 11.05 -13.48
CA ALA A 287 -7.83 10.00 -12.88
C ALA A 287 -9.26 10.15 -13.39
N GLU A 288 -9.88 9.06 -13.83
CA GLU A 288 -11.32 9.02 -14.09
C GLU A 288 -12.03 8.39 -12.90
N VAL A 289 -13.00 9.10 -12.35
CA VAL A 289 -13.82 8.69 -11.22
C VAL A 289 -15.21 8.34 -11.72
N CYS A 290 -15.59 7.08 -11.60
CA CYS A 290 -16.92 6.59 -11.94
C CYS A 290 -17.71 6.26 -10.69
N GLY A 291 -19.05 6.21 -10.79
CA GLY A 291 -19.93 5.90 -9.67
C GLY A 291 -20.27 7.06 -8.73
N ILE A 292 -19.97 8.30 -9.13
CA ILE A 292 -20.26 9.53 -8.38
C ILE A 292 -21.33 10.40 -9.05
N SER A 293 -22.05 11.19 -8.25
CA SER A 293 -23.00 12.20 -8.75
C SER A 293 -22.28 13.50 -9.16
N ALA A 294 -23.00 14.38 -9.83
CA ALA A 294 -22.48 15.71 -10.20
C ALA A 294 -22.15 16.58 -8.97
N GLU A 295 -22.91 16.45 -7.89
CA GLU A 295 -22.69 17.17 -6.64
C GLU A 295 -21.44 16.66 -5.90
N GLN A 296 -21.12 15.36 -6.03
CA GLN A 296 -19.93 14.76 -5.47
C GLN A 296 -18.66 15.12 -6.26
N ALA A 297 -18.78 15.46 -7.54
CA ALA A 297 -17.64 15.73 -8.42
C ALA A 297 -16.96 17.08 -8.13
N THR A 298 -16.33 17.19 -6.99
CA THR A 298 -15.59 18.39 -6.54
C THR A 298 -14.08 18.15 -6.51
N LYS A 299 -13.28 19.22 -6.49
CA LYS A 299 -11.81 19.10 -6.36
C LYS A 299 -11.38 18.49 -5.02
N ALA A 300 -12.22 18.55 -4.01
CA ALA A 300 -11.98 17.97 -2.69
C ALA A 300 -12.25 16.46 -2.64
N LEU A 301 -13.03 15.93 -3.60
CA LEU A 301 -13.34 14.49 -3.64
C LEU A 301 -12.09 13.65 -3.84
N LEU A 302 -11.23 14.03 -4.79
CA LEU A 302 -10.05 13.25 -5.14
C LEU A 302 -8.84 14.16 -5.25
N THR A 303 -7.84 13.86 -4.44
CA THR A 303 -6.51 14.43 -4.49
C THR A 303 -5.48 13.33 -4.80
N PHE A 304 -4.27 13.70 -5.16
CA PHE A 304 -3.19 12.78 -5.47
C PHE A 304 -1.98 13.08 -4.59
N ILE A 305 -1.42 12.07 -3.95
CA ILE A 305 -0.27 12.16 -3.06
C ILE A 305 0.94 11.58 -3.79
N PRO A 306 1.82 12.41 -4.39
CA PRO A 306 3.05 11.91 -4.99
C PRO A 306 3.91 11.21 -3.94
N VAL A 307 4.49 10.06 -4.31
CA VAL A 307 5.39 9.29 -3.46
C VAL A 307 6.68 8.95 -4.20
N HIS A 308 7.79 8.97 -3.50
CA HIS A 308 9.10 8.57 -4.02
C HIS A 308 10.05 8.20 -2.90
N SER A 309 11.09 7.44 -3.18
CA SER A 309 12.17 7.21 -2.23
C SER A 309 12.77 8.54 -1.79
N SER A 310 13.06 8.69 -0.50
CA SER A 310 13.60 9.92 0.11
C SER A 310 15.03 10.20 -0.36
N ILE A 311 15.18 10.62 -1.61
CA ILE A 311 16.48 10.98 -2.20
C ILE A 311 16.77 12.43 -1.85
N GLY A 312 17.89 12.65 -1.16
CA GLY A 312 18.37 13.99 -0.81
C GLY A 312 18.68 14.82 -2.05
N LYS A 313 18.39 16.11 -1.98
CA LYS A 313 18.76 17.05 -3.05
C LYS A 313 20.24 17.42 -2.91
N ILE A 314 21.11 16.85 -3.76
CA ILE A 314 22.56 17.01 -3.69
C ILE A 314 23.09 18.18 -4.52
N CYS A 315 22.32 18.70 -5.48
CA CYS A 315 22.73 19.85 -6.29
C CYS A 315 21.54 20.74 -6.69
N ARG A 316 21.85 21.95 -7.10
CA ARG A 316 20.94 22.86 -7.78
C ARG A 316 21.55 23.28 -9.10
N PHE A 317 20.76 23.26 -10.16
CA PHE A 317 21.16 23.78 -11.46
C PHE A 317 20.23 24.92 -11.84
N GLN A 318 20.81 26.00 -12.33
CA GLN A 318 20.10 27.12 -12.94
C GLN A 318 21.01 27.82 -13.92
N CYS A 319 20.50 28.24 -15.06
CA CYS A 319 21.17 29.08 -16.04
C CYS A 319 20.19 30.10 -16.62
N ASP A 320 20.67 31.00 -17.48
CA ASP A 320 19.87 32.03 -18.16
C ASP A 320 18.99 31.48 -19.32
N ASN A 321 19.11 30.21 -19.66
CA ASN A 321 18.25 29.57 -20.66
C ASN A 321 17.07 28.88 -20.00
N GLU A 322 15.87 29.44 -20.15
CA GLU A 322 14.65 28.91 -19.55
C GLU A 322 14.29 27.48 -20.04
N THR A 323 14.58 27.14 -21.30
CA THR A 323 14.34 25.82 -21.85
C THR A 323 15.20 24.77 -21.15
N ILE A 324 16.46 25.05 -20.88
CA ILE A 324 17.36 24.17 -20.15
C ILE A 324 16.91 24.03 -18.70
N ASN A 325 16.54 25.12 -18.03
CA ASN A 325 16.00 25.07 -16.68
C ASN A 325 14.75 24.21 -16.59
N LYS A 326 13.84 24.33 -17.58
CA LYS A 326 12.62 23.51 -17.66
C LYS A 326 12.92 22.04 -17.93
N LEU A 327 13.88 21.74 -18.78
CA LEU A 327 14.34 20.37 -19.04
C LEU A 327 14.85 19.72 -17.75
N VAL A 328 15.69 20.41 -16.99
CA VAL A 328 16.19 19.90 -15.70
C VAL A 328 15.05 19.65 -14.70
N GLU A 329 14.09 20.58 -14.60
CA GLU A 329 12.90 20.40 -13.74
C GLU A 329 12.10 19.15 -14.09
N ILE A 330 11.84 18.93 -15.39
CA ILE A 330 11.07 17.78 -15.89
C ILE A 330 11.83 16.48 -15.63
N THR A 331 13.15 16.46 -15.90
CA THR A 331 14.00 15.30 -15.66
C THR A 331 14.00 14.91 -14.17
N LEU A 332 14.20 15.86 -13.27
CA LEU A 332 14.18 15.61 -11.82
C LEU A 332 12.83 15.08 -11.33
N ARG A 333 11.72 15.50 -11.95
CA ARG A 333 10.40 14.96 -11.64
C ARG A 333 10.26 13.53 -12.14
N SER A 334 10.68 13.29 -13.38
CA SER A 334 10.67 11.93 -13.96
C SER A 334 11.51 10.95 -13.12
N ASP A 335 12.72 11.37 -12.70
CA ASP A 335 13.57 10.57 -11.83
C ASP A 335 12.85 10.18 -10.54
N LYS A 336 12.24 11.16 -9.85
CA LYS A 336 11.46 10.89 -8.63
C LYS A 336 10.31 9.92 -8.87
N SER A 337 9.57 10.07 -9.98
CA SER A 337 8.45 9.20 -10.34
C SER A 337 8.88 7.75 -10.63
N ASN A 338 10.15 7.52 -10.94
CA ASN A 338 10.70 6.19 -11.24
C ASN A 338 11.46 5.55 -10.07
N VAL A 339 11.65 6.27 -8.95
CA VAL A 339 12.40 5.76 -7.79
C VAL A 339 11.47 5.62 -6.61
N ILE A 340 10.78 4.47 -6.55
CA ILE A 340 9.92 4.08 -5.42
C ILE A 340 10.58 2.99 -4.58
N PHE A 341 11.49 2.22 -5.16
CA PHE A 341 12.30 1.20 -4.50
C PHE A 341 13.76 1.32 -4.93
#